data_668e83d79ab90790583beda8ff7893cf
#
_entry.id   668e83d79ab90790583beda8ff7893cf
#
_cell.length_a   1.000
_cell.length_b   1.000
_cell.length_c   1.000
_cell.angle_alpha   90.00
_cell.angle_beta   90.00
_cell.angle_gamma   90.00
#
_symmetry.space_group_name_H-M   'P 1'
#
loop_
_entity.id
_entity.type
_entity.pdbx_description
1 polymer ?
#
loop_
_entity_poly.entity_id
_entity_poly.type
_entity_poly.pdbx_seq_one_letter_code
_entity_poly.pdbx_strand_id
1 'polypeptide(L)'
;HLDFNVTAKEIFNRYRMLSPNPLPNIKIDDIEYKIAECKIVDASGKVSTVVSKDKNSFTIMAKDKGIMVSKIKPIGKNIMNVKDFFNGYHDEIVGKEVK
;
A
#
# COMPACT_ATOMS: atom_id res chain seq x y z
N HIS A 1 -4.13 11.74 -0.81
CA HIS A 1 -3.08 10.70 -0.71
C HIS A 1 -2.72 10.43 0.75
N LEU A 2 -2.32 9.21 1.02
CA LEU A 2 -1.80 8.86 2.33
C LEU A 2 -0.36 9.33 2.46
N ASP A 3 -0.05 9.94 3.59
CA ASP A 3 1.31 10.32 3.94
C ASP A 3 1.89 9.21 4.82
N PHE A 4 2.97 8.56 4.38
CA PHE A 4 3.58 7.46 5.12
C PHE A 4 4.68 7.94 6.10
N ASN A 5 4.97 9.24 6.15
CA ASN A 5 5.93 9.77 7.12
C ASN A 5 5.26 10.07 8.46
N VAL A 6 4.42 9.16 8.90
CA VAL A 6 3.71 9.18 10.20
C VAL A 6 3.70 7.74 10.72
N THR A 7 3.13 7.53 11.90
CA THR A 7 3.07 6.17 12.46
C THR A 7 2.12 5.28 11.65
N ALA A 8 2.37 3.99 11.69
CA ALA A 8 1.50 3.02 11.03
C ALA A 8 0.07 3.09 11.57
N LYS A 9 -0.08 3.36 12.86
CA LYS A 9 -1.40 3.50 13.49
C LYS A 9 -2.18 4.68 12.89
N GLU A 10 -1.51 5.80 12.65
CA GLU A 10 -2.15 6.97 12.04
C GLU A 10 -2.60 6.67 10.61
N ILE A 11 -1.77 5.96 9.83
CA ILE A 11 -2.12 5.55 8.48
C ILE A 11 -3.32 4.61 8.52
N PHE A 12 -3.28 3.61 9.39
CA PHE A 12 -4.35 2.62 9.50
C PHE A 12 -5.67 3.26 9.94
N ASN A 13 -5.61 4.21 10.88
CA ASN A 13 -6.80 4.94 11.30
C ASN A 13 -7.39 5.75 10.16
N ARG A 14 -6.54 6.39 9.36
CA ARG A 14 -6.98 7.15 8.20
C ARG A 14 -7.63 6.25 7.14
N TYR A 15 -7.02 5.08 6.89
CA TYR A 15 -7.61 4.07 6.02
C TYR A 15 -9.00 3.66 6.51
N ARG A 16 -9.14 3.38 7.78
CA ARG A 16 -10.43 2.97 8.37
C ARG A 16 -11.49 4.07 8.25
N MET A 17 -11.10 5.32 8.42
CA MET A 17 -12.03 6.46 8.32
C MET A 17 -12.52 6.67 6.89
N LEU A 18 -11.65 6.45 5.90
CA LEU A 18 -11.98 6.68 4.50
C LEU A 18 -12.64 5.48 3.85
N SER A 19 -12.34 4.27 4.33
CA SER A 19 -12.91 3.04 3.78
C SER A 19 -14.37 2.90 4.21
N PRO A 20 -15.28 2.37 3.37
CA PRO A 20 -15.03 1.85 2.03
C PRO A 20 -15.08 2.88 0.91
N ASN A 21 -15.56 4.08 1.17
CA ASN A 21 -15.75 5.06 0.11
C ASN A 21 -15.66 6.50 0.66
N PRO A 22 -14.66 7.29 0.22
CA PRO A 22 -13.63 6.93 -0.75
C PRO A 22 -12.51 6.09 -0.12
N LEU A 23 -11.86 5.26 -0.94
CA LEU A 23 -10.68 4.54 -0.50
C LEU A 23 -9.46 5.47 -0.55
N PRO A 24 -8.47 5.31 0.36
CA PRO A 24 -7.28 6.16 0.33
C PRO A 24 -6.40 5.83 -0.88
N ASN A 25 -5.74 6.85 -1.40
CA ASN A 25 -4.90 6.76 -2.60
C ASN A 25 -3.43 6.67 -2.26
N ILE A 26 -2.70 5.92 -3.07
CA ILE A 26 -1.22 5.94 -3.10
C ILE A 26 -0.79 6.02 -4.56
N LYS A 27 0.46 6.42 -4.77
CA LYS A 27 1.03 6.49 -6.11
C LYS A 27 2.38 5.78 -6.13
N ILE A 28 2.52 4.84 -7.05
CA ILE A 28 3.77 4.09 -7.28
C ILE A 28 4.08 4.22 -8.77
N ASP A 29 5.30 4.69 -9.12
CA ASP A 29 5.72 4.90 -10.52
C ASP A 29 4.74 5.82 -11.27
N ASP A 30 4.25 6.86 -10.59
CA ASP A 30 3.30 7.82 -11.15
C ASP A 30 1.94 7.21 -11.53
N ILE A 31 1.69 5.97 -11.13
CA ILE A 31 0.40 5.31 -11.31
C ILE A 31 -0.34 5.32 -9.98
N GLU A 32 -1.59 5.75 -10.02
CA GLU A 32 -2.43 5.85 -8.85
C GLU A 32 -3.13 4.54 -8.56
N TYR A 33 -3.13 4.17 -7.28
CA TYR A 33 -3.87 3.01 -6.77
C TYR A 33 -4.64 3.43 -5.53
N LYS A 34 -5.74 2.72 -5.25
CA LYS A 34 -6.44 2.87 -3.98
C LYS A 34 -6.15 1.64 -3.12
N ILE A 35 -5.95 1.86 -1.82
CA ILE A 35 -5.77 0.77 -0.87
C ILE A 35 -7.14 0.29 -0.45
N ALA A 36 -7.45 -0.97 -0.76
CA ALA A 36 -8.74 -1.55 -0.43
C ALA A 36 -8.70 -2.42 0.83
N GLU A 37 -7.54 -2.98 1.16
CA GLU A 37 -7.36 -3.74 2.38
C GLU A 37 -5.90 -3.68 2.82
N CYS A 38 -5.69 -3.37 4.08
CA CYS A 38 -4.33 -3.32 4.65
C CYS A 38 -4.37 -3.62 6.15
N LYS A 39 -3.21 -3.88 6.72
CA LYS A 39 -3.04 -4.05 8.16
C LYS A 39 -1.65 -3.61 8.59
N ILE A 40 -1.48 -3.35 9.90
CA ILE A 40 -0.20 -3.00 10.47
C ILE A 40 0.61 -4.28 10.69
N VAL A 41 1.89 -4.25 10.30
CA VAL A 41 2.82 -5.37 10.51
C VAL A 41 4.16 -4.82 10.98
N ASP A 42 4.96 -5.67 11.61
CA ASP A 42 6.33 -5.33 11.94
C ASP A 42 7.15 -5.30 10.66
N ALA A 43 7.92 -4.24 10.48
CA ALA A 43 8.78 -4.07 9.30
C ALA A 43 9.85 -3.06 9.61
N SER A 44 10.89 -3.03 8.79
CA SER A 44 11.96 -2.04 8.87
C SER A 44 12.40 -1.65 7.48
N GLY A 45 12.96 -0.46 7.35
CA GLY A 45 13.44 0.06 6.08
C GLY A 45 13.13 1.53 5.93
N LYS A 46 13.31 2.03 4.71
CA LYS A 46 13.12 3.44 4.41
C LYS A 46 11.64 3.79 4.38
N VAL A 47 11.27 4.85 5.09
CA VAL A 47 9.89 5.35 5.14
C VAL A 47 9.41 5.72 3.73
N SER A 48 8.15 5.45 3.47
CA SER A 48 7.48 5.73 2.19
C SER A 48 8.04 4.93 1.01
N THR A 49 8.58 3.75 1.29
CA THR A 49 8.99 2.81 0.24
C THR A 49 8.38 1.44 0.49
N VAL A 50 8.28 0.66 -0.57
CA VAL A 50 7.91 -0.75 -0.45
C VAL A 50 9.14 -1.50 0.05
N VAL A 51 9.06 -2.06 1.25
CA VAL A 51 10.21 -2.71 1.90
C VAL A 51 10.20 -4.22 1.77
N SER A 52 9.06 -4.81 1.46
CA SER A 52 8.96 -6.26 1.29
C SER A 52 7.70 -6.63 0.53
N LYS A 53 7.66 -7.85 0.04
CA LYS A 53 6.47 -8.41 -0.60
C LYS A 53 6.42 -9.91 -0.38
N ASP A 54 5.23 -10.48 -0.50
CA ASP A 54 5.04 -11.92 -0.60
C ASP A 54 4.06 -12.21 -1.75
N LYS A 55 3.56 -13.46 -1.82
CA LYS A 55 2.65 -13.86 -2.91
C LYS A 55 1.36 -13.06 -2.94
N ASN A 56 0.91 -12.58 -1.79
CA ASN A 56 -0.42 -12.04 -1.61
C ASN A 56 -0.45 -10.58 -1.18
N SER A 57 0.71 -9.96 -0.95
CA SER A 57 0.76 -8.62 -0.39
C SER A 57 2.09 -7.93 -0.65
N PHE A 58 2.12 -6.62 -0.41
CA PHE A 58 3.36 -5.88 -0.30
C PHE A 58 3.26 -4.95 0.92
N THR A 59 4.41 -4.60 1.47
CA THR A 59 4.47 -3.79 2.69
C THR A 59 5.14 -2.46 2.41
N ILE A 60 4.47 -1.37 2.80
CA ILE A 60 4.99 -0.01 2.69
C ILE A 60 5.43 0.43 4.08
N MET A 61 6.63 1.00 4.18
CA MET A 61 7.15 1.43 5.48
C MET A 61 6.56 2.75 5.93
N ALA A 62 5.98 2.76 7.12
CA ALA A 62 5.61 3.96 7.84
C ALA A 62 6.77 4.36 8.76
N LYS A 63 6.54 5.33 9.64
CA LYS A 63 7.61 5.87 10.49
C LYS A 63 8.14 4.85 11.50
N ASP A 64 7.30 3.94 11.97
CA ASP A 64 7.64 2.98 13.03
C ASP A 64 7.43 1.52 12.63
N LYS A 65 6.44 1.24 11.80
CA LYS A 65 6.06 -0.11 11.39
C LYS A 65 5.67 -0.10 9.93
N GLY A 66 5.29 -1.27 9.40
CA GLY A 66 4.86 -1.41 8.02
C GLY A 66 3.34 -1.45 7.89
N ILE A 67 2.88 -1.10 6.69
CA ILE A 67 1.49 -1.28 6.27
C ILE A 67 1.49 -2.33 5.19
N MET A 68 0.95 -3.50 5.49
CA MET A 68 0.85 -4.59 4.53
C MET A 68 -0.45 -4.46 3.76
N VAL A 69 -0.33 -4.30 2.45
CA VAL A 69 -1.47 -4.11 1.55
C VAL A 69 -1.78 -5.44 0.86
N SER A 70 -3.00 -5.91 0.99
CA SER A 70 -3.45 -7.19 0.43
C SER A 70 -4.49 -7.05 -0.67
N LYS A 71 -5.17 -5.90 -0.75
CA LYS A 71 -6.10 -5.61 -1.85
C LYS A 71 -5.93 -4.16 -2.29
N ILE A 72 -5.94 -3.96 -3.61
CA ILE A 72 -5.82 -2.63 -4.21
C ILE A 72 -6.87 -2.46 -5.30
N LYS A 73 -7.09 -1.21 -5.66
CA LYS A 73 -7.93 -0.85 -6.80
C LYS A 73 -7.09 0.02 -7.72
N PRO A 74 -6.55 -0.53 -8.82
CA PRO A 74 -5.88 0.28 -9.83
C PRO A 74 -6.89 1.25 -10.47
N ILE A 75 -6.38 2.38 -10.94
CA ILE A 75 -7.24 3.39 -11.55
C ILE A 75 -7.98 2.79 -12.76
N GLY A 76 -9.30 3.03 -12.82
CA GLY A 76 -10.13 2.52 -13.90
C GLY A 76 -10.43 1.03 -13.83
N LYS A 77 -10.05 0.33 -12.75
CA LYS A 77 -10.27 -1.09 -12.59
C LYS A 77 -11.00 -1.40 -11.29
N ASN A 78 -11.46 -2.63 -11.16
CA ASN A 78 -12.12 -3.11 -9.95
C ASN A 78 -11.09 -3.43 -8.85
N ILE A 79 -11.57 -3.52 -7.61
CA ILE A 79 -10.74 -4.00 -6.49
C ILE A 79 -10.25 -5.40 -6.81
N MET A 80 -8.98 -5.65 -6.56
CA MET A 80 -8.37 -6.96 -6.79
C MET A 80 -7.42 -7.31 -5.65
N ASN A 81 -7.18 -8.60 -5.47
CA ASN A 81 -6.15 -9.07 -4.57
C ASN A 81 -4.77 -8.68 -5.13
N VAL A 82 -3.83 -8.35 -4.25
CA VAL A 82 -2.46 -8.04 -4.68
C VAL A 82 -1.85 -9.24 -5.40
N LYS A 83 -2.22 -10.46 -5.01
CA LYS A 83 -1.79 -11.66 -5.72
C LYS A 83 -2.11 -11.57 -7.22
N ASP A 84 -3.33 -11.16 -7.56
CA ASP A 84 -3.76 -11.02 -8.96
C ASP A 84 -3.07 -9.84 -9.64
N PHE A 85 -2.89 -8.75 -8.89
CA PHE A 85 -2.16 -7.60 -9.39
C PHE A 85 -0.73 -8.00 -9.83
N PHE A 86 -0.05 -8.83 -9.06
CA PHE A 86 1.31 -9.26 -9.38
C PHE A 86 1.40 -10.09 -10.66
N ASN A 87 0.31 -10.74 -11.07
CA ASN A 87 0.31 -11.47 -12.34
C ASN A 87 0.51 -10.56 -13.55
N GLY A 88 0.09 -9.31 -13.45
CA GLY A 88 0.25 -8.33 -14.53
C GLY A 88 1.33 -7.29 -14.26
N TYR A 89 2.01 -7.35 -13.11
CA TYR A 89 3.01 -6.37 -12.71
C TYR A 89 4.39 -7.01 -12.85
N HIS A 90 5.15 -6.57 -13.82
CA HIS A 90 6.42 -7.24 -14.18
C HIS A 90 7.66 -6.54 -13.64
N ASP A 91 7.52 -5.37 -13.01
CA ASP A 91 8.63 -4.65 -12.41
C ASP A 91 8.85 -5.12 -10.97
N GLU A 92 10.04 -4.82 -10.43
CA GLU A 92 10.32 -5.08 -9.02
C GLU A 92 9.68 -3.99 -8.17
N ILE A 93 8.70 -4.36 -7.37
CA ILE A 93 7.97 -3.39 -6.54
C ILE A 93 8.76 -3.01 -5.27
N VAL A 94 9.59 -3.93 -4.75
CA VAL A 94 10.37 -3.65 -3.53
C VAL A 94 11.41 -2.57 -3.84
N GLY A 95 11.44 -1.55 -2.99
CA GLY A 95 12.34 -0.42 -3.17
C GLY A 95 11.71 0.80 -3.83
N LYS A 96 10.52 0.65 -4.41
CA LYS A 96 9.86 1.79 -5.05
C LYS A 96 9.29 2.75 -4.01
N GLU A 97 9.35 4.04 -4.32
CA GLU A 97 8.75 5.07 -3.47
C GLU A 97 7.25 5.07 -3.63
N VAL A 98 6.57 5.31 -2.51
CA VAL A 98 5.11 5.46 -2.46
C VAL A 98 4.81 6.92 -2.11
N LYS A 99 4.05 7.58 -2.95
CA LYS A 99 3.72 8.99 -2.75
C LYS A 99 2.24 9.22 -2.49
#